data_1a8fed6645ce94459649efc1e3330574
#
_entry.id   1a8fed6645ce94459649efc1e3330574
#
_cell.length_a   1.000
_cell.length_b   1.000
_cell.length_c   1.000
_cell.angle_alpha   90.00
_cell.angle_beta   90.00
_cell.angle_gamma   90.00
#
_symmetry.space_group_name_H-M   'P 1'
#
loop_
_entity.id
_entity.type
_entity.pdbx_description
1 polymer ?
#
loop_
_entity_poly.entity_id
_entity_poly.type
_entity_poly.pdbx_seq_one_letter_code
_entity_poly.pdbx_strand_id
1 'polypeptide(L)'
;MLTAGLARIDKLWDRLQSRFGERNFAFDDLRAILLSLSFDERVRRSHHIFTRSGIADIVNLQPVGRLAKPYQVRQVRELIRRHGLLGGRDDG
;
A
#
# COMPACT_ATOMS: atom_id res chain seq x y z
N MET A 1 -11.74 19.40 2.39
CA MET A 1 -10.58 18.91 3.09
C MET A 1 -10.50 17.41 3.13
N LEU A 2 -11.51 16.77 3.63
CA LEU A 2 -11.58 15.32 3.54
C LEU A 2 -11.55 14.84 2.10
N THR A 3 -12.17 15.63 1.23
CA THR A 3 -12.22 15.30 -0.18
C THR A 3 -10.85 15.23 -0.82
N ALA A 4 -9.96 16.13 -0.43
CA ALA A 4 -8.61 16.15 -1.00
C ALA A 4 -7.83 14.90 -0.59
N GLY A 5 -7.98 14.45 0.66
CA GLY A 5 -7.32 13.24 1.12
C GLY A 5 -7.83 12.01 0.41
N LEU A 6 -9.16 11.93 0.21
CA LEU A 6 -9.76 10.81 -0.51
C LEU A 6 -9.31 10.80 -1.96
N ALA A 7 -9.26 11.96 -2.59
CA ALA A 7 -8.81 12.05 -3.98
C ALA A 7 -7.36 11.57 -4.12
N ARG A 8 -6.51 11.90 -3.15
CA ARG A 8 -5.13 11.46 -3.18
C ARG A 8 -5.03 9.94 -3.08
N ILE A 9 -5.79 9.35 -2.17
CA ILE A 9 -5.79 7.89 -2.01
C ILE A 9 -6.31 7.21 -3.28
N ASP A 10 -7.35 7.76 -3.89
CA ASP A 10 -7.88 7.20 -5.14
C ASP A 10 -6.83 7.19 -6.24
N LYS A 11 -6.06 8.25 -6.36
CA LYS A 11 -5.00 8.31 -7.34
C LYS A 11 -3.90 7.30 -7.06
N LEU A 12 -3.57 7.11 -5.78
CA LEU A 12 -2.58 6.12 -5.40
C LEU A 12 -3.06 4.70 -5.72
N TRP A 13 -4.36 4.45 -5.53
CA TRP A 13 -4.95 3.18 -5.90
C TRP A 13 -4.81 2.91 -7.39
N ASP A 14 -5.10 3.90 -8.21
CA ASP A 14 -4.98 3.75 -9.64
C ASP A 14 -3.54 3.45 -10.04
N ARG A 15 -2.59 4.14 -9.43
CA ARG A 15 -1.17 3.89 -9.70
C ARG A 15 -0.75 2.50 -9.27
N LEU A 16 -1.23 2.05 -8.13
CA LEU A 16 -0.87 0.73 -7.62
C LEU A 16 -1.32 -0.36 -8.58
N GLN A 17 -2.47 -0.20 -9.21
CA GLN A 17 -3.00 -1.20 -10.13
C GLN A 17 -2.30 -1.18 -11.47
N SER A 18 -1.63 -0.12 -11.81
CA SER A 18 -0.95 0.02 -13.08
C SER A 18 0.42 -0.64 -13.02
N ARG A 19 0.72 -1.48 -14.00
CA ARG A 19 2.06 -2.08 -14.10
C ARG A 19 3.14 -1.03 -14.26
N PHE A 20 2.79 0.07 -14.93
CA PHE A 20 3.76 1.12 -15.19
C PHE A 20 4.07 1.91 -13.94
N GLY A 21 3.24 1.80 -12.91
CA GLY A 21 3.46 2.51 -11.66
C GLY A 21 4.45 1.84 -10.72
N GLU A 22 4.93 0.64 -11.03
CA GLU A 22 5.82 -0.08 -10.12
C GLU A 22 7.16 0.59 -9.95
N ARG A 23 7.67 1.22 -11.01
CA ARG A 23 8.89 1.98 -10.92
C ARG A 23 8.56 3.38 -10.42
N ASN A 24 9.47 3.95 -9.67
CA ASN A 24 9.30 5.31 -9.14
C ASN A 24 8.08 5.46 -8.22
N PHE A 25 7.65 4.38 -7.60
CA PHE A 25 6.58 4.45 -6.63
C PHE A 25 7.16 4.92 -5.30
N ALA A 26 6.67 6.03 -4.78
CA ALA A 26 7.17 6.57 -3.52
C ALA A 26 6.85 5.63 -2.39
N PHE A 27 7.84 5.38 -1.52
CA PHE A 27 7.65 4.48 -0.40
C PHE A 27 6.55 4.98 0.53
N ASP A 28 6.51 6.29 0.77
CA ASP A 28 5.48 6.87 1.62
C ASP A 28 4.08 6.71 1.03
N ASP A 29 3.97 6.68 -0.29
CA ASP A 29 2.68 6.46 -0.94
C ASP A 29 2.23 5.01 -0.74
N LEU A 30 3.15 4.06 -0.81
CA LEU A 30 2.83 2.67 -0.56
C LEU A 30 2.39 2.48 0.90
N ARG A 31 3.09 3.14 1.82
CA ARG A 31 2.69 3.14 3.23
C ARG A 31 1.29 3.71 3.40
N ALA A 32 1.02 4.83 2.73
CA ALA A 32 -0.30 5.48 2.85
C ALA A 32 -1.42 4.54 2.42
N ILE A 33 -1.20 3.77 1.37
CA ILE A 33 -2.18 2.80 0.92
C ILE A 33 -2.46 1.76 2.01
N LEU A 34 -1.40 1.17 2.55
CA LEU A 34 -1.56 0.14 3.58
C LEU A 34 -2.21 0.68 4.83
N LEU A 35 -1.82 1.87 5.26
CA LEU A 35 -2.41 2.49 6.44
C LEU A 35 -3.88 2.81 6.20
N SER A 36 -4.25 3.22 4.99
CA SER A 36 -5.65 3.50 4.67
C SER A 36 -6.51 2.23 4.69
N LEU A 37 -5.87 1.06 4.58
CA LEU A 37 -6.56 -0.22 4.65
C LEU A 37 -6.52 -0.82 6.05
N SER A 38 -6.20 0.00 7.04
CA SER A 38 -6.17 -0.39 8.45
C SER A 38 -5.06 -1.37 8.81
N PHE A 39 -3.99 -1.37 8.06
CA PHE A 39 -2.80 -2.10 8.48
C PHE A 39 -2.09 -1.31 9.57
N ASP A 40 -1.55 -2.02 10.54
CA ASP A 40 -0.68 -1.45 11.57
C ASP A 40 0.74 -1.49 11.07
N GLU A 41 1.49 -0.46 11.36
CA GLU A 41 2.89 -0.37 10.95
C GLU A 41 3.80 -0.43 12.16
N ARG A 42 4.81 -1.29 12.10
CA ARG A 42 5.86 -1.34 13.10
C ARG A 42 7.19 -1.19 12.38
N VAL A 43 8.02 -0.28 12.86
CA VAL A 43 9.30 0.00 12.21
C VAL A 43 10.42 -0.56 13.07
N ARG A 44 11.29 -1.36 12.45
CA ARG A 44 12.50 -1.86 13.07
C ARG A 44 13.65 -1.58 12.13
N ARG A 45 14.57 -0.69 12.54
CA ARG A 45 15.65 -0.25 11.66
C ARG A 45 15.07 0.30 10.38
N SER A 46 15.43 -0.26 9.23
CA SER A 46 14.88 0.19 7.95
C SER A 46 13.68 -0.64 7.48
N HIS A 47 13.24 -1.60 8.31
CA HIS A 47 12.14 -2.48 7.95
C HIS A 47 10.82 -1.94 8.47
N HIS A 48 9.85 -1.81 7.59
CA HIS A 48 8.50 -1.40 7.91
C HIS A 48 7.61 -2.62 7.80
N ILE A 49 7.10 -3.09 8.93
CA ILE A 49 6.34 -4.33 9.01
C ILE A 49 4.87 -3.98 9.20
N PHE A 50 4.05 -4.45 8.27
CA PHE A 50 2.62 -4.15 8.28
C PHE A 50 1.83 -5.41 8.54
N THR A 51 0.88 -5.32 9.48
CA THR A 51 0.00 -6.43 9.82
C THR A 51 -1.41 -5.90 9.93
N ARG A 52 -2.37 -6.80 9.70
CA ARG A 52 -3.78 -6.46 9.85
C ARG A 52 -4.52 -7.66 10.41
N SER A 53 -5.41 -7.38 11.36
CA SER A 53 -6.25 -8.40 11.96
C SER A 53 -7.09 -9.09 10.87
N GLY A 54 -7.11 -10.41 10.88
CA GLY A 54 -7.84 -11.17 9.89
C GLY A 54 -7.07 -11.48 8.62
N ILE A 55 -5.87 -10.95 8.49
CA ILE A 55 -5.01 -11.25 7.34
C ILE A 55 -3.72 -11.86 7.87
N ALA A 56 -3.46 -13.10 7.46
CA ALA A 56 -2.29 -13.82 7.94
C ALA A 56 -0.99 -13.30 7.35
N ASP A 57 -1.07 -12.69 6.17
CA ASP A 57 0.12 -12.20 5.49
C ASP A 57 0.75 -11.05 6.24
N ILE A 58 2.06 -11.08 6.38
CA ILE A 58 2.83 -10.00 6.98
C ILE A 58 3.60 -9.33 5.85
N VAL A 59 3.46 -8.02 5.74
CA VAL A 59 4.14 -7.26 4.69
C VAL A 59 5.35 -6.59 5.30
N ASN A 60 6.53 -6.93 4.78
CA ASN A 60 7.80 -6.36 5.26
C ASN A 60 8.40 -5.56 4.11
N LEU A 61 8.42 -4.25 4.26
CA LEU A 61 8.90 -3.35 3.22
C LEU A 61 10.13 -2.59 3.70
N GLN A 62 11.01 -2.33 2.75
CA GLN A 62 12.24 -1.59 3.02
C GLN A 62 12.47 -0.62 1.88
N PRO A 63 12.56 0.68 2.15
CA PRO A 63 12.74 1.66 1.08
C PRO A 63 14.14 1.63 0.49
N VAL A 64 14.24 2.09 -0.75
CA VAL A 64 15.51 2.39 -1.37
C VAL A 64 15.49 3.89 -1.62
N GLY A 65 16.21 4.63 -0.76
CA GLY A 65 16.03 6.08 -0.76
C GLY A 65 14.59 6.44 -0.43
N ARG A 66 13.94 7.14 -1.32
CA ARG A 66 12.53 7.52 -1.13
C ARG A 66 11.56 6.59 -1.87
N LEU A 67 12.07 5.57 -2.53
CA LEU A 67 11.24 4.75 -3.40
C LEU A 67 11.00 3.37 -2.80
N ALA A 68 9.87 2.79 -3.14
CA ALA A 68 9.61 1.39 -2.91
C ALA A 68 10.26 0.58 -4.03
N LYS A 69 10.70 -0.63 -3.70
CA LYS A 69 11.22 -1.53 -4.73
C LYS A 69 10.05 -2.03 -5.59
N PRO A 70 10.26 -2.16 -6.91
CA PRO A 70 9.15 -2.59 -7.78
C PRO A 70 8.49 -3.89 -7.33
N TYR A 71 9.27 -4.88 -6.85
CA TYR A 71 8.66 -6.13 -6.42
C TYR A 71 7.80 -5.95 -5.17
N GLN A 72 8.11 -4.94 -4.34
CA GLN A 72 7.31 -4.65 -3.16
C GLN A 72 5.96 -4.05 -3.57
N VAL A 73 5.98 -3.20 -4.58
CA VAL A 73 4.74 -2.64 -5.12
C VAL A 73 3.84 -3.77 -5.62
N ARG A 74 4.43 -4.71 -6.37
CA ARG A 74 3.69 -5.87 -6.84
C ARG A 74 3.15 -6.71 -5.69
N GLN A 75 3.97 -6.91 -4.67
CA GLN A 75 3.58 -7.70 -3.51
C GLN A 75 2.35 -7.10 -2.83
N VAL A 76 2.35 -5.80 -2.62
CA VAL A 76 1.23 -5.12 -1.99
C VAL A 76 0.00 -5.21 -2.87
N ARG A 77 0.15 -4.99 -4.18
CA ARG A 77 -0.97 -5.09 -5.10
C ARG A 77 -1.61 -6.47 -5.09
N GLU A 78 -0.77 -7.51 -5.11
CA GLU A 78 -1.30 -8.87 -5.10
C GLU A 78 -1.97 -9.23 -3.78
N LEU A 79 -1.43 -8.77 -2.69
CA LEU A 79 -2.04 -8.99 -1.38
C LEU A 79 -3.43 -8.36 -1.33
N ILE A 80 -3.55 -7.15 -1.83
CA ILE A 80 -4.82 -6.44 -1.84
C ILE A 80 -5.84 -7.19 -2.70
N ARG A 81 -5.41 -7.67 -3.86
CA ARG A 81 -6.30 -8.44 -4.74
C ARG A 81 -6.71 -9.75 -4.10
N ARG A 82 -5.75 -10.45 -3.53
CA ARG A 82 -6.01 -11.77 -2.95
C ARG A 82 -7.03 -11.70 -1.84
N HIS A 83 -6.98 -10.66 -1.04
CA HIS A 83 -7.87 -10.51 0.10
C HIS A 83 -9.09 -9.63 -0.20
N GLY A 84 -9.24 -9.21 -1.43
CA GLY A 84 -10.41 -8.44 -1.84
C GLY A 84 -10.55 -7.10 -1.12
N LEU A 85 -9.43 -6.48 -0.76
CA LEU A 85 -9.47 -5.26 0.03
C LEU A 85 -9.98 -4.05 -0.77
N LEU A 86 -9.88 -4.12 -2.09
CA LEU A 86 -10.42 -3.06 -2.94
C LEU A 86 -11.94 -3.03 -2.93
N GLY A 87 -12.57 -4.19 -2.78
CA GLY A 87 -14.02 -4.27 -2.80
C GLY A 87 -14.66 -3.45 -1.70
N GLY A 88 -13.99 -3.33 -0.55
CA GLY A 88 -14.52 -2.53 0.54
C GLY A 88 -14.64 -1.07 0.20
N ARG A 89 -13.82 -0.56 -0.71
CA ARG A 89 -13.90 0.82 -1.17
C ARG A 89 -15.11 1.05 -2.05
N ASP A 90 -15.44 0.06 -2.83
CA ASP A 90 -16.44 0.20 -3.87
C ASP A 90 -17.85 0.07 -3.36
N ASP A 91 -18.00 -0.33 -2.14
CA ASP A 91 -19.32 -0.51 -1.55
C ASP A 91 -20.01 0.79 -1.22
N GLY A 92 -19.29 1.85 -1.38
CA GLY A 92 -19.89 3.15 -1.13
C GLY A 92 -21.08 3.44 -2.00
#